data_25900bafc1b7ab8cf8c88ee3413f6322
#
_entry.id   25900bafc1b7ab8cf8c88ee3413f6322
#
_cell.length_a   1.000
_cell.length_b   1.000
_cell.length_c   1.000
_cell.angle_alpha   90.00
_cell.angle_beta   90.00
_cell.angle_gamma   90.00
#
_symmetry.space_group_name_H-M   'P 1'
#
loop_
_entity.id
_entity.type
_entity.pdbx_description
1 polymer ?
#
loop_
_entity_poly.entity_id
_entity_poly.type
_entity_poly.pdbx_seq_one_letter_code
_entity_poly.pdbx_strand_id
1 'polypeptide(L)'
;MNSRYAKIPNSNRRLLWHGSRSTNFGGILSQGLRIAPPEAPXSGYMFGKGVYFADMSTKSANYCWASNSNNMGLLLLCDVELGDPMLELQHANYNAGSDAEKAGCLATLGLGQTAPQGWKDAGCVHPDLKGVLMPDLSVPPGPTGKGGSLLYNEYIVYDVAQIRQRYLLYVRM
;
A
#
# COMPACT_ATOMS: atom_id res chain seq x y z
N MET A 1 -0.34 12.23 -7.53
CA MET A 1 0.91 11.66 -8.08
C MET A 1 1.67 12.75 -8.81
N ASN A 2 2.94 12.86 -8.50
CA ASN A 2 3.82 13.87 -9.10
C ASN A 2 4.08 13.52 -10.57
N SER A 3 4.31 14.54 -11.41
CA SER A 3 4.58 14.33 -12.84
C SER A 3 5.77 13.40 -13.07
N ARG A 4 6.71 13.36 -12.12
CA ARG A 4 7.87 12.47 -12.21
C ARG A 4 7.48 11.01 -12.36
N TYR A 5 6.34 10.63 -11.76
CA TYR A 5 5.87 9.24 -11.80
C TYR A 5 4.68 9.04 -12.73
N ALA A 6 4.23 10.08 -13.41
CA ALA A 6 3.05 9.97 -14.27
C ALA A 6 3.31 9.05 -15.47
N LYS A 7 4.54 9.07 -15.97
CA LYS A 7 4.93 8.24 -17.11
C LYS A 7 6.35 7.77 -16.91
N ILE A 8 6.50 6.55 -16.45
CA ILE A 8 7.81 5.93 -16.32
C ILE A 8 7.83 4.65 -17.16
N PRO A 9 9.01 4.23 -17.65
CA PRO A 9 9.08 3.07 -18.55
C PRO A 9 8.53 1.78 -17.94
N ASN A 10 8.79 1.55 -16.67
CA ASN A 10 8.42 0.31 -16.00
C ASN A 10 7.29 0.57 -15.02
N SER A 11 6.21 1.18 -15.49
CA SER A 11 5.08 1.53 -14.65
C SER A 11 4.36 0.29 -14.14
N ASN A 12 3.96 0.34 -12.87
CA ASN A 12 3.17 -0.72 -12.24
C ASN A 12 2.30 -0.05 -11.20
N ARG A 13 1.18 0.49 -11.64
CA ARG A 13 0.28 1.22 -10.76
C ARG A 13 -0.82 0.28 -10.28
N ARG A 14 -1.05 0.30 -8.99
CA ARG A 14 -2.09 -0.53 -8.39
C ARG A 14 -2.95 0.28 -7.44
N LEU A 15 -4.20 -0.13 -7.35
CA LEU A 15 -5.17 0.45 -6.43
C LEU A 15 -5.07 -0.35 -5.14
N LEU A 16 -4.56 0.29 -4.10
CA LEU A 16 -4.21 -0.40 -2.85
C LEU A 16 -4.82 0.28 -1.64
N TRP A 17 -5.00 -0.49 -0.58
CA TRP A 17 -5.61 -0.04 0.66
C TRP A 17 -4.58 0.52 1.63
N HIS A 18 -4.99 1.56 2.35
CA HIS A 18 -4.21 2.08 3.48
C HIS A 18 -5.18 2.35 4.63
N GLY A 19 -4.90 1.75 5.79
CA GLY A 19 -5.73 1.95 6.98
C GLY A 19 -5.11 2.96 7.90
N SER A 20 -5.95 3.78 8.52
CA SER A 20 -5.50 4.78 9.46
C SER A 20 -6.54 5.00 10.54
N ARG A 21 -6.10 5.47 11.70
CA ARG A 21 -7.02 5.85 12.76
C ARG A 21 -7.85 7.05 12.31
N SER A 22 -9.10 7.11 12.78
CA SER A 22 -9.97 8.22 12.45
C SER A 22 -9.42 9.55 12.94
N THR A 23 -8.61 9.54 14.00
CA THR A 23 -7.99 10.77 14.51
C THR A 23 -7.01 11.40 13.54
N ASN A 24 -6.51 10.62 12.56
CA ASN A 24 -5.58 11.13 11.56
C ASN A 24 -6.29 11.76 10.35
N PHE A 25 -7.61 11.74 10.36
CA PHE A 25 -8.42 12.11 9.21
C PHE A 25 -8.11 13.52 8.68
N GLY A 26 -8.10 14.51 9.59
CA GLY A 26 -7.84 15.89 9.19
C GLY A 26 -6.45 16.07 8.59
N GLY A 27 -5.46 15.43 9.18
CA GLY A 27 -4.09 15.51 8.67
C GLY A 27 -3.95 14.88 7.28
N ILE A 28 -4.58 13.72 7.09
CA ILE A 28 -4.52 13.05 5.80
C ILE A 28 -5.22 13.86 4.72
N LEU A 29 -6.36 14.45 5.04
CA LEU A 29 -7.08 15.26 4.06
C LEU A 29 -6.34 16.54 3.71
N SER A 30 -5.70 17.17 4.69
CA SER A 30 -5.03 18.47 4.45
C SER A 30 -3.62 18.34 3.89
N GLN A 31 -2.88 17.30 4.29
CA GLN A 31 -1.46 17.19 3.94
C GLN A 31 -1.11 15.89 3.23
N GLY A 32 -2.06 14.96 3.12
CA GLY A 32 -1.81 13.67 2.49
C GLY A 32 -1.09 12.71 3.42
N LEU A 33 -0.75 11.56 2.87
CA LEU A 33 0.01 10.55 3.59
C LEU A 33 1.46 11.00 3.71
N ARG A 34 2.10 10.66 4.83
CA ARG A 34 3.46 11.12 5.12
C ARG A 34 4.34 9.97 5.56
N ILE A 35 5.63 10.15 5.34
CA ILE A 35 6.64 9.21 5.80
C ILE A 35 7.16 9.71 7.14
N ALA A 36 7.32 8.79 8.11
CA ALA A 36 7.83 9.15 9.41
C ALA A 36 9.22 9.77 9.30
N PRO A 37 9.50 10.82 10.11
CA PRO A 37 10.83 11.45 10.03
C PRO A 37 11.91 10.50 10.54
N PRO A 38 13.18 10.74 10.15
CA PRO A 38 14.27 9.83 10.51
C PRO A 38 14.41 9.59 12.02
N GLU A 39 14.10 10.59 12.83
CA GLU A 39 14.26 10.49 14.28
C GLU A 39 13.12 9.72 14.97
N ALA A 40 12.04 9.41 14.26
CA ALA A 40 10.96 8.61 14.85
C ALA A 40 11.44 7.19 15.12
N PRO A 41 10.95 6.54 16.19
CA PRO A 41 11.37 5.14 16.44
C PRO A 41 11.07 4.20 15.30
N UNK A 42 11.80 3.40 15.16
CA UNK A 42 11.67 2.53 14.17
C UNK A 42 10.79 1.46 14.34
N SER A 43 10.42 1.29 15.47
CA SER A 43 9.50 0.20 15.77
C SER A 43 8.25 0.33 14.91
N GLY A 44 7.76 -0.79 14.47
CA GLY A 44 6.57 -0.80 13.64
C GLY A 44 6.81 -0.61 12.16
N TYR A 45 8.06 -0.52 11.75
CA TYR A 45 8.41 -0.32 10.34
C TYR A 45 9.25 -1.50 9.85
N MET A 46 8.58 -2.62 9.64
CA MET A 46 9.24 -3.88 9.29
C MET A 46 10.13 -3.76 8.03
N PHE A 47 9.75 -2.89 7.10
CA PHE A 47 10.49 -2.66 5.87
C PHE A 47 10.96 -1.21 5.76
N GLY A 48 11.30 -0.61 6.88
CA GLY A 48 11.80 0.75 6.91
C GLY A 48 10.68 1.77 6.89
N LYS A 49 11.07 3.03 6.98
CA LYS A 49 10.11 4.14 7.03
C LYS A 49 9.63 4.47 5.63
N GLY A 50 8.37 4.23 5.39
CA GLY A 50 7.70 4.48 4.13
C GLY A 50 6.21 4.50 4.37
N VAL A 51 5.44 4.52 3.31
CA VAL A 51 3.99 4.41 3.40
C VAL A 51 3.61 3.00 3.00
N TYR A 52 2.81 2.36 3.86
CA TYR A 52 2.47 0.94 3.76
C TYR A 52 1.06 0.74 3.22
N PHE A 53 0.94 -0.15 2.25
CA PHE A 53 -0.33 -0.47 1.60
C PHE A 53 -0.56 -1.97 1.59
N ALA A 54 -1.81 -2.36 1.34
CA ALA A 54 -2.18 -3.76 1.24
C ALA A 54 -3.11 -3.99 0.04
N ASP A 55 -3.08 -5.21 -0.49
CA ASP A 55 -4.02 -5.62 -1.53
C ASP A 55 -5.26 -6.32 -0.94
N MET A 56 -5.29 -6.52 0.37
CA MET A 56 -6.43 -7.10 1.08
C MET A 56 -6.89 -6.08 2.14
N SER A 57 -8.16 -5.70 2.07
CA SER A 57 -8.68 -4.68 2.98
C SER A 57 -8.57 -5.09 4.45
N THR A 58 -8.66 -6.39 4.72
CA THR A 58 -8.53 -6.92 6.09
C THR A 58 -7.20 -6.51 6.72
N LYS A 59 -6.13 -6.53 5.91
CA LYS A 59 -4.81 -6.14 6.40
C LYS A 59 -4.82 -4.67 6.84
N SER A 60 -5.34 -3.79 5.99
CA SER A 60 -5.35 -2.37 6.27
C SER A 60 -6.31 -2.03 7.41
N ALA A 61 -7.40 -2.78 7.56
CA ALA A 61 -8.37 -2.54 8.62
C ALA A 61 -7.74 -2.67 10.00
N ASN A 62 -6.73 -3.51 10.15
CA ASN A 62 -6.07 -3.71 11.44
C ASN A 62 -5.37 -2.44 11.94
N TYR A 63 -5.04 -1.51 11.04
CA TYR A 63 -4.37 -0.27 11.43
C TYR A 63 -5.34 0.85 11.80
N CYS A 64 -6.64 0.61 11.67
CA CYS A 64 -7.63 1.65 11.94
C CYS A 64 -7.93 1.80 13.43
N TRP A 65 -7.66 0.77 14.24
CA TRP A 65 -7.95 0.78 15.68
C TRP A 65 -9.42 1.16 15.94
N ALA A 66 -10.32 0.53 15.18
CA ALA A 66 -11.73 0.92 15.18
C ALA A 66 -12.40 0.78 16.55
N SER A 67 -11.90 -0.12 17.40
CA SER A 67 -12.44 -0.28 18.74
C SER A 67 -12.36 1.00 19.57
N ASN A 68 -11.39 1.87 19.24
CA ASN A 68 -11.24 3.14 19.95
C ASN A 68 -12.10 4.25 19.36
N SER A 69 -12.86 3.95 18.30
CA SER A 69 -13.65 4.94 17.57
C SER A 69 -15.05 4.44 17.32
N ASN A 70 -15.63 3.78 18.31
CA ASN A 70 -17.00 3.25 18.22
C ASN A 70 -17.14 2.30 17.03
N ASN A 71 -16.12 1.49 16.79
CA ASN A 71 -16.04 0.51 15.70
C ASN A 71 -16.06 1.14 14.32
N MET A 72 -15.68 2.42 14.22
CA MET A 72 -15.53 3.09 12.94
C MET A 72 -14.07 3.20 12.57
N GLY A 73 -13.76 2.95 11.32
CA GLY A 73 -12.40 3.04 10.81
C GLY A 73 -12.34 3.79 9.50
N LEU A 74 -11.16 4.26 9.19
CA LEU A 74 -10.90 5.06 8.00
C LEU A 74 -10.01 4.25 7.06
N LEU A 75 -10.51 3.96 5.86
CA LEU A 75 -9.74 3.27 4.84
C LEU A 75 -9.57 4.17 3.64
N LEU A 76 -8.35 4.26 3.17
CA LEU A 76 -8.03 4.95 1.93
C LEU A 76 -7.79 3.94 0.83
N LEU A 77 -8.23 4.27 -0.37
CA LEU A 77 -7.91 3.51 -1.56
C LEU A 77 -7.09 4.43 -2.45
N CYS A 78 -5.88 4.02 -2.73
CA CYS A 78 -4.89 4.87 -3.38
C CYS A 78 -4.37 4.24 -4.67
N ASP A 79 -4.11 5.09 -5.65
CA ASP A 79 -3.41 4.74 -6.88
C ASP A 79 -1.93 4.90 -6.55
N VAL A 80 -1.18 3.81 -6.54
CA VAL A 80 0.22 3.82 -6.11
C VAL A 80 1.11 3.32 -7.24
N GLU A 81 2.12 4.12 -7.60
CA GLU A 81 3.10 3.70 -8.59
C GLU A 81 4.18 2.89 -7.88
N LEU A 82 4.20 1.60 -8.16
CA LEU A 82 5.15 0.68 -7.53
C LEU A 82 6.39 0.42 -8.38
N GLY A 83 6.30 0.69 -9.66
CA GLY A 83 7.38 0.31 -10.58
C GLY A 83 7.44 -1.20 -10.75
N ASP A 84 8.29 -1.63 -11.69
CA ASP A 84 8.47 -3.04 -11.96
C ASP A 84 9.93 -3.25 -12.36
N PRO A 85 10.68 -4.07 -11.63
CA PRO A 85 10.26 -4.92 -10.53
C PRO A 85 10.20 -4.18 -9.19
N MET A 86 9.59 -4.83 -8.21
CA MET A 86 9.66 -4.41 -6.81
C MET A 86 10.73 -5.24 -6.11
N LEU A 87 11.28 -4.72 -5.01
CA LEU A 87 12.16 -5.50 -4.16
C LEU A 87 11.30 -6.45 -3.32
N GLU A 88 11.40 -7.76 -3.56
CA GLU A 88 10.58 -8.74 -2.86
C GLU A 88 11.32 -9.29 -1.64
N LEU A 89 10.66 -9.27 -0.49
CA LEU A 89 11.26 -9.73 0.77
C LEU A 89 10.28 -10.61 1.52
N GLN A 90 10.80 -11.66 2.17
CA GLN A 90 10.01 -12.56 3.01
C GLN A 90 10.10 -12.20 4.49
N HIS A 91 11.15 -11.47 4.88
CA HIS A 91 11.41 -11.18 6.28
C HIS A 91 11.74 -9.70 6.46
N ALA A 92 11.67 -9.25 7.70
CA ALA A 92 11.92 -7.85 8.03
C ALA A 92 13.28 -7.39 7.53
N ASN A 93 13.32 -6.16 7.03
CA ASN A 93 14.54 -5.51 6.60
C ASN A 93 14.35 -4.00 6.79
N TYR A 94 14.95 -3.47 7.85
CA TYR A 94 14.75 -2.06 8.19
C TYR A 94 15.46 -1.12 7.23
N ASN A 95 16.32 -1.66 6.36
CA ASN A 95 16.99 -0.89 5.32
C ASN A 95 16.38 -1.13 3.93
N ALA A 96 15.16 -1.66 3.88
CA ALA A 96 14.55 -2.04 2.60
C ALA A 96 14.46 -0.87 1.62
N GLY A 97 14.23 0.35 2.13
CA GLY A 97 14.15 1.51 1.25
C GLY A 97 15.44 1.77 0.49
N SER A 98 16.57 1.77 1.20
CA SER A 98 17.86 1.98 0.54
C SER A 98 18.23 0.79 -0.34
N ASP A 99 17.87 -0.41 0.08
CA ASP A 99 18.15 -1.60 -0.75
C ASP A 99 17.33 -1.58 -2.03
N ALA A 100 16.07 -1.13 -1.95
CA ALA A 100 15.25 -0.99 -3.15
C ALA A 100 15.86 0.03 -4.10
N GLU A 101 16.29 1.18 -3.56
CA GLU A 101 16.92 2.21 -4.39
C GLU A 101 18.16 1.67 -5.10
N LYS A 102 19.02 0.95 -4.37
CA LYS A 102 20.23 0.37 -4.95
C LYS A 102 19.90 -0.65 -6.03
N ALA A 103 18.79 -1.34 -5.90
CA ALA A 103 18.34 -2.33 -6.89
C ALA A 103 17.57 -1.70 -8.06
N GLY A 104 17.37 -0.39 -8.05
CA GLY A 104 16.61 0.28 -9.09
C GLY A 104 15.11 0.09 -8.97
N CYS A 105 14.64 -0.26 -7.77
CA CYS A 105 13.21 -0.49 -7.51
C CYS A 105 12.61 0.73 -6.81
N LEU A 106 11.33 0.99 -7.10
CA LEU A 106 10.60 2.10 -6.49
C LEU A 106 9.84 1.69 -5.24
N ALA A 107 9.72 0.39 -5.00
CA ALA A 107 8.88 -0.11 -3.91
C ALA A 107 9.42 -1.44 -3.40
N THR A 108 9.01 -1.77 -2.20
CA THR A 108 9.25 -3.09 -1.61
C THR A 108 7.92 -3.84 -1.53
N LEU A 109 7.96 -5.13 -1.83
CA LEU A 109 6.83 -6.04 -1.62
C LEU A 109 7.21 -7.03 -0.54
N GLY A 110 6.59 -6.90 0.63
CA GLY A 110 6.67 -7.91 1.67
C GLY A 110 5.70 -9.04 1.31
N LEU A 111 6.24 -10.22 1.08
CA LEU A 111 5.48 -11.34 0.54
C LEU A 111 4.61 -11.98 1.62
N GLY A 112 3.31 -12.04 1.38
CA GLY A 112 2.36 -12.65 2.28
C GLY A 112 2.09 -14.10 1.92
N GLN A 113 1.45 -14.80 2.84
CA GLN A 113 1.06 -16.20 2.65
C GLN A 113 -0.16 -16.32 1.73
N THR A 114 -1.03 -15.30 1.75
CA THR A 114 -2.25 -15.26 0.96
C THR A 114 -2.32 -13.95 0.19
N ALA A 115 -2.77 -14.01 -1.05
CA ALA A 115 -2.82 -12.82 -1.91
C ALA A 115 -3.90 -12.99 -2.98
N PRO A 116 -4.31 -11.89 -3.61
CA PRO A 116 -5.17 -12.00 -4.79
C PRO A 116 -4.50 -12.86 -5.85
N GLN A 117 -5.30 -13.70 -6.53
CA GLN A 117 -4.79 -14.60 -7.55
C GLN A 117 -5.05 -14.08 -8.95
N GLY A 118 -5.76 -12.98 -9.08
CA GLY A 118 -6.00 -12.34 -10.36
C GLY A 118 -6.10 -10.83 -10.19
N TRP A 119 -5.70 -10.11 -11.21
CA TRP A 119 -5.74 -8.65 -11.24
C TRP A 119 -6.43 -8.20 -12.51
N LYS A 120 -7.08 -7.06 -12.46
CA LYS A 120 -7.75 -6.49 -13.64
C LYS A 120 -7.60 -4.98 -13.63
N ASP A 121 -7.92 -4.36 -14.78
CA ASP A 121 -7.83 -2.91 -14.93
C ASP A 121 -8.93 -2.22 -14.13
N ALA A 122 -8.54 -1.23 -13.34
CA ALA A 122 -9.49 -0.50 -12.49
C ALA A 122 -10.30 0.54 -13.27
N GLY A 123 -10.11 0.63 -14.56
CA GLY A 123 -10.96 1.48 -15.41
C GLY A 123 -12.43 1.12 -15.32
N CYS A 124 -12.74 -0.10 -14.89
CA CYS A 124 -14.13 -0.51 -14.66
C CYS A 124 -14.75 0.23 -13.46
N VAL A 125 -13.94 0.75 -12.56
CA VAL A 125 -14.43 1.53 -11.42
C VAL A 125 -14.62 3.00 -11.82
N HIS A 126 -13.63 3.56 -12.50
CA HIS A 126 -13.68 4.95 -12.96
C HIS A 126 -12.71 5.12 -14.13
N PRO A 127 -13.08 5.87 -15.16
CA PRO A 127 -12.19 6.04 -16.33
C PRO A 127 -10.80 6.57 -16.00
N ASP A 128 -10.67 7.40 -14.96
CA ASP A 128 -9.38 7.95 -14.55
C ASP A 128 -8.44 6.89 -14.01
N LEU A 129 -8.95 5.69 -13.70
CA LEU A 129 -8.16 4.60 -13.19
C LEU A 129 -7.74 3.61 -14.26
N LYS A 130 -7.99 3.92 -15.52
CA LYS A 130 -7.53 3.06 -16.61
C LYS A 130 -6.02 2.93 -16.55
N GLY A 131 -5.52 1.70 -16.62
CA GLY A 131 -4.11 1.40 -16.51
C GLY A 131 -3.64 1.11 -15.10
N VAL A 132 -4.52 1.27 -14.11
CA VAL A 132 -4.23 0.93 -12.73
C VAL A 132 -4.83 -0.45 -12.46
N LEU A 133 -4.07 -1.35 -11.85
CA LEU A 133 -4.56 -2.71 -11.56
C LEU A 133 -5.25 -2.76 -10.21
N MET A 134 -6.28 -3.58 -10.13
CA MET A 134 -6.96 -3.88 -8.88
C MET A 134 -7.18 -5.39 -8.79
N PRO A 135 -7.35 -5.94 -7.59
CA PRO A 135 -7.65 -7.38 -7.50
C PRO A 135 -8.95 -7.71 -8.22
N ASP A 136 -8.95 -8.82 -8.92
CA ASP A 136 -10.15 -9.32 -9.60
C ASP A 136 -10.91 -10.20 -8.63
N LEU A 137 -12.04 -9.70 -8.14
CA LEU A 137 -12.81 -10.40 -7.12
C LEU A 137 -13.52 -11.64 -7.65
N SER A 138 -13.55 -11.84 -8.96
CA SER A 138 -14.09 -13.09 -9.51
C SER A 138 -13.12 -14.25 -9.35
N VAL A 139 -11.86 -13.95 -9.00
CA VAL A 139 -10.83 -14.97 -8.75
C VAL A 139 -10.54 -14.96 -7.25
N PRO A 140 -10.89 -16.01 -6.51
CA PRO A 140 -10.68 -16.02 -5.06
C PRO A 140 -9.22 -15.85 -4.69
N PRO A 141 -8.93 -15.13 -3.60
CA PRO A 141 -7.56 -15.10 -3.10
C PRO A 141 -7.10 -16.49 -2.68
N GLY A 142 -5.81 -16.69 -2.65
CA GLY A 142 -5.28 -18.00 -2.31
C GLY A 142 -3.82 -17.93 -1.91
N PRO A 143 -3.24 -19.10 -1.65
CA PRO A 143 -1.86 -19.17 -1.16
C PRO A 143 -0.88 -18.72 -2.23
N THR A 144 0.18 -18.02 -1.79
CA THR A 144 1.23 -17.56 -2.69
C THR A 144 2.33 -18.60 -2.87
N GLY A 145 2.53 -19.43 -1.86
CA GLY A 145 3.66 -20.37 -1.85
C GLY A 145 4.99 -19.69 -1.58
N LYS A 146 4.99 -18.39 -1.32
CA LYS A 146 6.22 -17.60 -1.17
C LYS A 146 6.34 -16.87 0.16
N GLY A 147 5.28 -16.84 0.94
CA GLY A 147 5.25 -16.02 2.14
C GLY A 147 6.16 -16.48 3.24
N GLY A 148 6.59 -15.53 4.08
CA GLY A 148 7.31 -15.81 5.31
C GLY A 148 6.39 -15.59 6.50
N SER A 149 6.66 -14.55 7.28
CA SER A 149 5.90 -14.29 8.50
C SER A 149 4.61 -13.52 8.26
N LEU A 150 4.46 -12.87 7.11
CA LEU A 150 3.27 -12.06 6.84
C LEU A 150 2.11 -12.92 6.35
N LEU A 151 0.91 -12.64 6.87
CA LEU A 151 -0.30 -13.28 6.36
C LEU A 151 -0.67 -12.75 4.99
N TYR A 152 -0.54 -11.46 4.78
CA TYR A 152 -0.94 -10.79 3.54
C TYR A 152 0.20 -9.92 3.03
N ASN A 153 0.21 -9.64 1.74
CA ASN A 153 1.22 -8.78 1.14
C ASN A 153 1.22 -7.38 1.76
N GLU A 154 2.41 -6.81 1.87
CA GLU A 154 2.58 -5.39 2.20
C GLU A 154 3.37 -4.73 1.08
N TYR A 155 2.90 -3.57 0.65
CA TYR A 155 3.56 -2.78 -0.39
C TYR A 155 4.04 -1.49 0.27
N ILE A 156 5.32 -1.19 0.13
CA ILE A 156 5.90 -0.02 0.78
C ILE A 156 6.53 0.88 -0.27
N VAL A 157 6.15 2.15 -0.28
CA VAL A 157 6.80 3.15 -1.12
C VAL A 157 7.49 4.18 -0.22
N TYR A 158 8.55 4.76 -0.73
CA TYR A 158 9.44 5.60 0.05
C TYR A 158 9.41 7.06 -0.40
N ASP A 159 8.54 7.40 -1.34
CA ASP A 159 8.35 8.75 -1.83
C ASP A 159 6.86 8.99 -1.96
N VAL A 160 6.33 9.95 -1.21
CA VAL A 160 4.89 10.22 -1.23
C VAL A 160 4.40 10.69 -2.61
N ALA A 161 5.31 11.15 -3.47
CA ALA A 161 4.94 11.53 -4.84
C ALA A 161 4.47 10.35 -5.68
N GLN A 162 4.72 9.10 -5.22
CA GLN A 162 4.23 7.90 -5.90
C GLN A 162 2.75 7.61 -5.61
N ILE A 163 2.12 8.38 -4.72
CA ILE A 163 0.79 8.07 -4.19
C ILE A 163 -0.21 9.11 -4.67
N ARG A 164 -1.37 8.64 -5.12
CA ARG A 164 -2.54 9.49 -5.37
C ARG A 164 -3.70 8.91 -4.58
N GLN A 165 -4.20 9.67 -3.60
CA GLN A 165 -5.38 9.26 -2.84
C GLN A 165 -6.60 9.38 -3.74
N ARG A 166 -7.37 8.30 -3.87
CA ARG A 166 -8.53 8.31 -4.78
C ARG A 166 -9.86 8.24 -4.04
N TYR A 167 -9.96 7.37 -3.03
CA TYR A 167 -11.21 7.21 -2.30
C TYR A 167 -10.94 7.13 -0.82
N LEU A 168 -11.82 7.74 -0.06
CA LEU A 168 -11.79 7.71 1.38
C LEU A 168 -13.07 7.04 1.85
N LEU A 169 -12.92 5.95 2.59
CA LEU A 169 -14.06 5.17 3.08
C LEU A 169 -14.08 5.22 4.59
N TYR A 170 -15.22 5.61 5.13
CA TYR A 170 -15.47 5.59 6.57
C TYR A 170 -16.35 4.38 6.81
N VAL A 171 -15.82 3.38 7.49
CA VAL A 171 -16.46 2.07 7.54
C VAL A 171 -16.64 1.60 8.97
N ARG A 172 -17.68 0.83 9.16
CA ARG A 172 -17.89 0.14 10.45
C ARG A 172 -17.18 -1.21 10.39
N MET A 173 -16.44 -1.51 11.45
CA MET A 173 -15.64 -2.73 11.50
C MET A 173 -16.04 -3.60 12.69
#